data_8d8e5616e977eef33e9d3b57ccea96db
#
_entry.id   8d8e5616e977eef33e9d3b57ccea96db
#
_cell.length_a   1.000
_cell.length_b   1.000
_cell.length_c   1.000
_cell.angle_alpha   90.00
_cell.angle_beta   90.00
_cell.angle_gamma   90.00
#
_symmetry.space_group_name_H-M   'P 1'
#
loop_
_entity.id
_entity.type
_entity.pdbx_description
1 polymer ?
#
loop_
_entity_poly.entity_id
_entity_poly.type
_entity_poly.pdbx_seq_one_letter_code
_entity_poly.pdbx_strand_id
1 'polypeptide(L)'
;MDRCEKLRDNLYSTELLTGSITPVKEHIAQIFYIVNNTDNSEFIENEALQMITQFGKTEYHFCGRHSELWQRIFNDTALKIYPTDSEKVITRKYESTEKFADELREALQEKYFVPTDFYLIYEDEEMYRQVVGMTE
;
A
#
# COMPACT_ATOMS: atom_id res chain seq x y z
N MET A 1 -2.51 16.89 10.95
CA MET A 1 -2.07 15.93 11.97
C MET A 1 -1.96 14.54 11.35
N ASP A 2 -0.82 13.91 11.55
CA ASP A 2 -0.60 12.57 11.05
C ASP A 2 -1.37 11.56 11.89
N ARG A 3 -2.15 10.67 11.23
CA ARG A 3 -2.93 9.64 11.90
C ARG A 3 -2.36 8.25 11.71
N CYS A 4 -1.12 8.19 11.25
CA CYS A 4 -0.44 6.93 11.03
C CYS A 4 -0.05 6.33 12.38
N GLU A 5 -0.50 5.10 12.64
CA GLU A 5 -0.20 4.38 13.86
C GLU A 5 0.96 3.42 13.64
N LYS A 6 1.94 3.45 14.51
CA LYS A 6 3.05 2.49 14.47
C LYS A 6 2.63 1.21 15.16
N LEU A 7 2.57 0.11 14.42
CA LEU A 7 2.20 -1.21 14.97
C LEU A 7 3.39 -1.94 15.57
N ARG A 8 4.54 -1.85 14.91
CA ARG A 8 5.82 -2.40 15.39
C ARG A 8 6.94 -1.79 14.54
N ASP A 9 8.18 -2.19 14.77
CA ASP A 9 9.41 -1.50 14.32
C ASP A 9 9.33 -0.76 13.00
N ASN A 10 8.85 -1.41 11.94
CA ASN A 10 8.79 -0.80 10.61
C ASN A 10 7.43 -0.97 9.94
N LEU A 11 6.40 -1.28 10.73
CA LEU A 11 5.03 -1.45 10.23
C LEU A 11 4.13 -0.38 10.81
N TYR A 12 3.49 0.36 9.93
CA TYR A 12 2.57 1.45 10.28
C TYR A 12 1.22 1.18 9.64
N SER A 13 0.16 1.73 10.22
CA SER A 13 -1.17 1.63 9.64
C SER A 13 -1.88 2.97 9.67
N THR A 14 -2.81 3.16 8.72
CA THR A 14 -3.64 4.35 8.66
C THR A 14 -4.93 4.03 7.92
N GLU A 15 -5.99 4.76 8.25
CA GLU A 15 -7.25 4.66 7.52
C GLU A 15 -7.15 5.41 6.19
N LEU A 16 -7.75 4.84 5.16
CA LEU A 16 -7.68 5.39 3.81
C LEU A 16 -8.26 6.81 3.71
N LEU A 17 -9.41 7.04 4.33
CA LEU A 17 -10.13 8.30 4.16
C LEU A 17 -9.65 9.43 5.08
N THR A 18 -9.06 9.10 6.21
CA THR A 18 -8.72 10.09 7.23
C THR A 18 -7.24 10.11 7.60
N GLY A 19 -6.50 9.14 7.14
CA GLY A 19 -5.09 9.02 7.46
C GLY A 19 -4.19 9.76 6.49
N SER A 20 -2.99 10.02 6.91
CA SER A 20 -1.95 10.57 6.06
C SER A 20 -0.62 9.90 6.36
N ILE A 21 0.21 9.80 5.33
CA ILE A 21 1.54 9.21 5.43
C ILE A 21 2.55 10.21 4.89
N THR A 22 3.63 10.41 5.65
CA THR A 22 4.74 11.23 5.20
C THR A 22 5.94 10.32 4.99
N PRO A 23 6.57 10.33 3.80
CA PRO A 23 7.76 9.52 3.57
C PRO A 23 8.88 9.87 4.54
N VAL A 24 9.57 8.85 5.04
CA VAL A 24 10.76 9.04 5.87
C VAL A 24 11.96 9.16 4.93
N LYS A 25 12.73 10.22 5.09
CA LYS A 25 13.88 10.49 4.24
C LYS A 25 14.88 9.33 4.30
N GLU A 26 15.36 8.93 3.14
CA GLU A 26 16.33 7.85 2.98
C GLU A 26 15.80 6.45 3.29
N HIS A 27 14.50 6.32 3.60
CA HIS A 27 13.85 5.02 3.70
C HIS A 27 13.12 4.68 2.41
N ILE A 28 13.04 3.38 2.12
CA ILE A 28 12.16 2.86 1.08
C ILE A 28 10.84 2.51 1.73
N ALA A 29 9.75 2.59 0.99
CA ALA A 29 8.44 2.21 1.50
C ALA A 29 7.81 1.15 0.61
N GLN A 30 7.04 0.25 1.23
CA GLN A 30 6.11 -0.63 0.54
C GLN A 30 4.71 -0.35 1.09
N ILE A 31 3.73 -0.27 0.20
CA ILE A 31 2.39 0.17 0.56
C ILE A 31 1.41 -0.98 0.34
N PHE A 32 0.67 -1.35 1.39
CA PHE A 32 -0.30 -2.43 1.37
C PHE A 32 -1.70 -1.87 1.60
N TYR A 33 -2.59 -2.07 0.64
CA TYR A 33 -3.96 -1.55 0.67
C TYR A 33 -5.00 -2.63 0.87
N ILE A 34 -5.94 -2.38 1.76
CA ILE A 34 -7.16 -3.19 1.90
C ILE A 34 -8.31 -2.36 1.36
N VAL A 35 -8.86 -2.74 0.21
CA VAL A 35 -9.77 -1.90 -0.58
C VAL A 35 -11.07 -2.63 -0.93
N ASN A 36 -12.04 -2.57 -0.03
CA ASN A 36 -13.32 -3.24 -0.18
C ASN A 36 -14.47 -2.32 -0.59
N ASN A 37 -14.43 -1.06 -0.21
CA ASN A 37 -15.58 -0.16 -0.33
C ASN A 37 -15.42 0.90 -1.40
N THR A 38 -14.21 1.36 -1.64
CA THR A 38 -13.97 2.47 -2.57
C THR A 38 -13.78 1.96 -3.99
N ASP A 39 -14.74 2.28 -4.85
CA ASP A 39 -14.70 1.96 -6.28
C ASP A 39 -14.82 3.23 -7.16
N ASN A 40 -14.71 4.39 -6.57
CA ASN A 40 -14.75 5.67 -7.29
C ASN A 40 -13.43 5.91 -7.99
N SER A 41 -13.42 5.87 -9.32
CA SER A 41 -12.19 5.99 -10.11
C SER A 41 -11.47 7.31 -9.87
N GLU A 42 -12.20 8.41 -9.73
CA GLU A 42 -11.58 9.71 -9.49
C GLU A 42 -10.83 9.75 -8.16
N PHE A 43 -11.44 9.19 -7.11
CA PHE A 43 -10.79 9.09 -5.81
C PHE A 43 -9.51 8.25 -5.90
N ILE A 44 -9.59 7.08 -6.56
CA ILE A 44 -8.45 6.18 -6.69
C ILE A 44 -7.34 6.82 -7.52
N GLU A 45 -7.69 7.54 -8.60
CA GLU A 45 -6.71 8.26 -9.41
C GLU A 45 -5.98 9.32 -8.59
N ASN A 46 -6.69 10.07 -7.76
CA ASN A 46 -6.09 11.09 -6.90
C ASN A 46 -5.17 10.45 -5.85
N GLU A 47 -5.60 9.34 -5.27
CA GLU A 47 -4.78 8.60 -4.32
C GLU A 47 -3.50 8.06 -4.98
N ALA A 48 -3.64 7.47 -6.17
CA ALA A 48 -2.50 6.94 -6.92
C ALA A 48 -1.51 8.05 -7.28
N LEU A 49 -2.03 9.18 -7.77
CA LEU A 49 -1.19 10.32 -8.14
C LEU A 49 -0.40 10.84 -6.94
N GLN A 50 -1.06 10.99 -5.80
CA GLN A 50 -0.44 11.46 -4.59
C GLN A 50 0.64 10.49 -4.09
N MET A 51 0.31 9.20 -4.02
CA MET A 51 1.20 8.19 -3.47
C MET A 51 2.42 7.96 -4.37
N ILE A 52 2.22 7.84 -5.68
CA ILE A 52 3.32 7.61 -6.61
C ILE A 52 4.22 8.84 -6.68
N THR A 53 3.65 10.05 -6.56
CA THR A 53 4.43 11.27 -6.52
C THR A 53 5.31 11.34 -5.26
N GLN A 54 4.77 10.92 -4.10
CA GLN A 54 5.50 10.96 -2.84
C GLN A 54 6.49 9.83 -2.66
N PHE A 55 6.08 8.59 -2.97
CA PHE A 55 6.87 7.40 -2.69
C PHE A 55 7.62 6.88 -3.91
N GLY A 56 7.17 7.22 -5.11
CA GLY A 56 7.90 6.91 -6.33
C GLY A 56 7.83 5.45 -6.75
N LYS A 57 8.95 4.97 -7.26
CA LYS A 57 9.08 3.63 -7.85
C LYS A 57 9.25 2.59 -6.75
N THR A 58 8.15 2.16 -6.18
CA THR A 58 8.13 1.16 -5.12
C THR A 58 7.01 0.14 -5.36
N GLU A 59 6.68 -0.67 -4.35
CA GLU A 59 5.68 -1.71 -4.48
C GLU A 59 4.38 -1.31 -3.80
N TYR A 60 3.29 -1.53 -4.50
CA TYR A 60 1.93 -1.29 -4.02
C TYR A 60 1.16 -2.60 -4.10
N HIS A 61 0.60 -3.04 -2.98
CA HIS A 61 -0.10 -4.32 -2.84
C HIS A 61 -1.56 -4.07 -2.52
N PHE A 62 -2.46 -4.80 -3.15
CA PHE A 62 -3.89 -4.60 -2.99
C PHE A 62 -4.61 -5.89 -2.69
N CYS A 63 -5.50 -5.89 -1.70
CA CYS A 63 -6.46 -6.97 -1.49
C CYS A 63 -7.84 -6.39 -1.23
N GLY A 64 -8.85 -7.22 -1.38
CA GLY A 64 -10.24 -6.82 -1.20
C GLY A 64 -11.01 -6.80 -2.51
N ARG A 65 -12.29 -6.47 -2.40
CA ARG A 65 -13.23 -6.53 -3.53
C ARG A 65 -12.78 -5.75 -4.76
N HIS A 66 -12.18 -4.58 -4.54
CA HIS A 66 -11.83 -3.66 -5.63
C HIS A 66 -10.34 -3.64 -5.95
N SER A 67 -9.59 -4.66 -5.52
CA SER A 67 -8.14 -4.72 -5.71
C SER A 67 -7.74 -4.63 -7.19
N GLU A 68 -8.49 -5.25 -8.09
CA GLU A 68 -8.19 -5.21 -9.52
C GLU A 68 -8.34 -3.79 -10.08
N LEU A 69 -9.39 -3.09 -9.70
CA LEU A 69 -9.61 -1.70 -10.13
C LEU A 69 -8.48 -0.78 -9.62
N TRP A 70 -8.12 -0.94 -8.35
CA TRP A 70 -7.04 -0.16 -7.76
C TRP A 70 -5.71 -0.43 -8.45
N GLN A 71 -5.39 -1.70 -8.70
CA GLN A 71 -4.15 -2.06 -9.40
C GLN A 71 -4.10 -1.43 -10.80
N ARG A 72 -5.18 -1.51 -11.55
CA ARG A 72 -5.25 -0.94 -12.90
C ARG A 72 -5.03 0.57 -12.88
N ILE A 73 -5.67 1.28 -11.96
CA ILE A 73 -5.56 2.73 -11.87
C ILE A 73 -4.15 3.14 -11.44
N PHE A 74 -3.55 2.40 -10.50
CA PHE A 74 -2.16 2.67 -10.10
C PHE A 74 -1.20 2.45 -11.28
N ASN A 75 -1.40 1.39 -12.06
CA ASN A 75 -0.58 1.13 -13.25
C ASN A 75 -0.72 2.25 -14.29
N ASP A 76 -1.95 2.68 -14.56
CA ASP A 76 -2.20 3.75 -15.52
C ASP A 76 -1.58 5.07 -15.05
N THR A 77 -1.66 5.36 -13.77
CA THR A 77 -1.08 6.56 -13.18
C THR A 77 0.45 6.51 -13.23
N ALA A 78 1.02 5.35 -12.95
CA ALA A 78 2.47 5.16 -13.05
C ALA A 78 2.97 5.42 -14.47
N LEU A 79 2.22 4.99 -15.48
CA LEU A 79 2.56 5.21 -16.87
C LEU A 79 2.55 6.71 -17.24
N LYS A 80 1.63 7.46 -16.64
CA LYS A 80 1.56 8.92 -16.86
C LYS A 80 2.73 9.65 -16.20
N ILE A 81 3.12 9.24 -15.00
CA ILE A 81 4.20 9.88 -14.23
C ILE A 81 5.57 9.46 -14.77
N TYR A 82 5.73 8.18 -15.08
CA TYR A 82 6.98 7.59 -15.55
C TYR A 82 6.79 6.90 -16.91
N PRO A 83 6.69 7.64 -18.02
CA PRO A 83 6.39 7.03 -19.33
C PRO A 83 7.40 5.96 -19.76
N THR A 84 8.66 6.08 -19.34
CA THR A 84 9.72 5.14 -19.74
C THR A 84 10.10 4.15 -18.66
N ASP A 85 9.70 4.40 -17.40
CA ASP A 85 10.10 3.60 -16.23
C ASP A 85 8.91 3.06 -15.44
N SER A 86 7.71 3.04 -16.02
CA SER A 86 6.51 2.64 -15.29
C SER A 86 6.60 1.24 -14.70
N GLU A 87 7.37 0.34 -15.33
CA GLU A 87 7.54 -1.02 -14.84
C GLU A 87 8.27 -1.09 -13.49
N LYS A 88 8.90 0.00 -13.07
CA LYS A 88 9.56 0.09 -11.77
C LYS A 88 8.59 0.41 -10.65
N VAL A 89 7.37 0.82 -10.98
CA VAL A 89 6.26 0.92 -10.03
C VAL A 89 5.57 -0.44 -10.06
N ILE A 90 5.79 -1.23 -9.04
CA ILE A 90 5.29 -2.61 -8.99
C ILE A 90 3.95 -2.63 -8.30
N THR A 91 2.97 -3.27 -8.93
CA THR A 91 1.64 -3.44 -8.34
C THR A 91 1.30 -4.92 -8.30
N ARG A 92 0.74 -5.36 -7.18
CA ARG A 92 0.32 -6.75 -6.99
C ARG A 92 -1.06 -6.77 -6.37
N LYS A 93 -1.90 -7.71 -6.82
CA LYS A 93 -3.20 -7.93 -6.19
C LYS A 93 -3.25 -9.35 -5.64
N TYR A 94 -4.05 -9.54 -4.61
CA TYR A 94 -4.17 -10.81 -3.91
C TYR A 94 -5.63 -11.22 -3.85
N GLU A 95 -5.90 -12.49 -4.13
CA GLU A 95 -7.26 -13.03 -4.15
C GLU A 95 -7.80 -13.33 -2.76
N SER A 96 -6.91 -13.43 -1.76
CA SER A 96 -7.34 -13.72 -0.40
C SER A 96 -6.58 -12.85 0.60
N THR A 97 -7.23 -12.61 1.72
CA THR A 97 -6.63 -11.91 2.86
C THR A 97 -5.41 -12.66 3.37
N GLU A 98 -5.46 -13.99 3.34
CA GLU A 98 -4.37 -14.86 3.82
C GLU A 98 -3.11 -14.68 2.98
N LYS A 99 -3.23 -14.69 1.65
CA LYS A 99 -2.08 -14.50 0.77
C LYS A 99 -1.49 -13.11 0.93
N PHE A 100 -2.34 -12.11 1.08
CA PHE A 100 -1.92 -10.73 1.31
C PHE A 100 -1.14 -10.61 2.63
N ALA A 101 -1.67 -11.19 3.70
CA ALA A 101 -1.01 -11.18 5.01
C ALA A 101 0.30 -11.96 5.00
N ASP A 102 0.35 -13.10 4.28
CA ASP A 102 1.58 -13.87 4.14
C ASP A 102 2.68 -13.07 3.47
N GLU A 103 2.34 -12.34 2.41
CA GLU A 103 3.31 -11.50 1.71
C GLU A 103 3.83 -10.39 2.62
N LEU A 104 2.95 -9.74 3.36
CA LEU A 104 3.35 -8.70 4.31
C LEU A 104 4.26 -9.29 5.40
N ARG A 105 3.88 -10.44 5.96
CA ARG A 105 4.68 -11.10 6.98
C ARG A 105 6.07 -11.47 6.48
N GLU A 106 6.16 -12.03 5.28
CA GLU A 106 7.45 -12.38 4.69
C GLU A 106 8.30 -11.14 4.43
N ALA A 107 7.68 -10.09 3.91
CA ALA A 107 8.37 -8.83 3.64
C ALA A 107 8.94 -8.22 4.92
N LEU A 108 8.17 -8.26 6.01
CA LEU A 108 8.63 -7.74 7.31
C LEU A 108 9.83 -8.50 7.88
N GLN A 109 9.98 -9.76 7.54
CA GLN A 109 11.08 -10.60 8.03
C GLN A 109 12.33 -10.52 7.15
N GLU A 110 12.20 -9.98 5.96
CA GLU A 110 13.31 -9.88 5.02
C GLU A 110 14.29 -8.79 5.45
N LYS A 111 15.58 -9.02 5.16
CA LYS A 111 16.62 -8.04 5.44
C LYS A 111 16.87 -7.18 4.20
N TYR A 112 16.83 -5.87 4.39
CA TYR A 112 17.02 -4.90 3.31
C TYR A 112 18.30 -4.11 3.55
N PHE A 113 18.99 -3.74 2.47
CA PHE A 113 20.18 -2.88 2.55
C PHE A 113 19.81 -1.45 2.98
N VAL A 114 18.61 -1.00 2.61
CA VAL A 114 18.10 0.32 2.95
C VAL A 114 16.96 0.13 3.92
N PRO A 115 16.85 0.95 4.99
CA PRO A 115 15.70 0.86 5.89
C PRO A 115 14.39 0.94 5.09
N THR A 116 13.50 -0.02 5.34
CA THR A 116 12.25 -0.15 4.60
C THR A 116 11.09 -0.06 5.57
N ASP A 117 10.16 0.86 5.29
CA ASP A 117 8.94 1.03 6.07
C ASP A 117 7.77 0.42 5.33
N PHE A 118 6.87 -0.22 6.06
CA PHE A 118 5.66 -0.84 5.52
C PHE A 118 4.45 -0.10 6.03
N TYR A 119 3.56 0.27 5.11
CA TYR A 119 2.34 1.00 5.43
C TYR A 119 1.13 0.18 5.04
N LEU A 120 0.27 -0.11 6.00
CA LEU A 120 -0.98 -0.82 5.80
C LEU A 120 -2.11 0.21 5.81
N ILE A 121 -2.70 0.44 4.65
CA ILE A 121 -3.77 1.43 4.48
C ILE A 121 -5.07 0.67 4.28
N TYR A 122 -6.07 0.97 5.11
CA TYR A 122 -7.29 0.20 5.13
C TYR A 122 -8.54 1.07 5.21
N GLU A 123 -9.64 0.53 4.73
CA GLU A 123 -10.96 1.11 4.89
C GLU A 123 -11.93 0.15 5.58
N ASP A 124 -11.59 -1.14 5.63
CA ASP A 124 -12.37 -2.19 6.29
C ASP A 124 -11.63 -2.63 7.55
N GLU A 125 -12.12 -2.19 8.71
CA GLU A 125 -11.46 -2.46 9.97
C GLU A 125 -11.41 -3.95 10.32
N GLU A 126 -12.44 -4.70 9.95
CA GLU A 126 -12.47 -6.14 10.22
C GLU A 126 -11.38 -6.87 9.47
N MET A 127 -11.24 -6.62 8.16
CA MET A 127 -10.15 -7.18 7.37
C MET A 127 -8.79 -6.73 7.88
N TYR A 128 -8.68 -5.47 8.28
CA TYR A 128 -7.45 -4.93 8.84
C TYR A 128 -7.01 -5.73 10.07
N ARG A 129 -7.94 -5.99 11.00
CA ARG A 129 -7.64 -6.76 12.21
C ARG A 129 -7.21 -8.19 11.88
N GLN A 130 -7.86 -8.80 10.89
CA GLN A 130 -7.48 -10.14 10.44
C GLN A 130 -6.06 -10.16 9.88
N VAL A 131 -5.72 -9.20 9.03
CA VAL A 131 -4.37 -9.11 8.45
C VAL A 131 -3.33 -8.89 9.53
N VAL A 132 -3.56 -7.96 10.45
CA VAL A 132 -2.62 -7.68 11.54
C VAL A 132 -2.40 -8.92 12.39
N GLY A 133 -3.48 -9.64 12.72
CA GLY A 133 -3.38 -10.89 13.50
C GLY A 133 -2.55 -11.95 12.79
N MET A 134 -2.66 -12.05 11.48
CA MET A 134 -1.90 -13.04 10.68
C MET A 134 -0.42 -12.67 10.51
N THR A 135 -0.05 -11.41 10.73
CA THR A 135 1.35 -10.97 10.59
C THR A 135 2.15 -11.07 11.89
N GLU A 136 1.49 -11.35 12.98
CA GLU A 136 2.14 -11.50 14.30
C GLU A 136 2.90 -12.80 14.47
#